data_67faaa126308c177ecf4eedc04651b7c
#
_entry.id   67faaa126308c177ecf4eedc04651b7c
#
_cell.length_a   1.000
_cell.length_b   1.000
_cell.length_c   1.000
_cell.angle_alpha   90.00
_cell.angle_beta   90.00
_cell.angle_gamma   90.00
#
_symmetry.space_group_name_H-M   'P 1'
#
loop_
_entity.id
_entity.type
_entity.pdbx_description
1 polymer ?
#
loop_
_entity_poly.entity_id
_entity_poly.type
_entity_poly.pdbx_seq_one_letter_code
_entity_poly.pdbx_strand_id
1 'polypeptide(L)'
;MVSHEVGETEICGQPQRVAALSPHILDSILALGVQPVAYAEVTALNLKKFDNPSQQIPYLGDRVTTQPVNLGDRKSPSLEKLALIKPDLILGENWSIESQYKLLNQIAPTLLFTDMKDNKQVWFHDIQPIAKALDREQEAEQLLAAHAEQLRTVRSQLKPVVNAYPNVLILAVNTLLNDVAIAADSTAGRLLEEIGFHLVLPKAVPAGETRWMQTSVELLPTLNADIVLVIAWDFSDPYNPKDPLRMKWDQNPILKKIPASQFGRIFFVNYQLWGSVTRGPITDELILKQLPEMFLPLLSKS
;
A
#
# COMPACT_ATOMS: atom_id res chain seq x y z
N MET A 1 15.83 -0.80 -24.35
CA MET A 1 16.47 -1.03 -23.04
C MET A 1 15.67 -0.32 -21.95
N VAL A 2 15.39 -1.02 -20.87
CA VAL A 2 14.70 -0.50 -19.66
C VAL A 2 15.57 -0.81 -18.46
N SER A 3 15.90 0.23 -17.69
CA SER A 3 16.69 0.11 -16.45
C SER A 3 15.78 -0.33 -15.30
N HIS A 4 16.28 -1.19 -14.43
CA HIS A 4 15.61 -1.70 -13.24
C HIS A 4 16.65 -2.07 -12.16
N GLU A 5 16.25 -2.52 -10.99
CA GLU A 5 17.15 -2.73 -9.83
C GLU A 5 18.29 -3.74 -10.09
N VAL A 6 18.13 -4.67 -11.02
CA VAL A 6 19.14 -5.71 -11.31
C VAL A 6 19.94 -5.41 -12.58
N GLY A 7 19.74 -4.25 -13.20
CA GLY A 7 20.45 -3.82 -14.40
C GLY A 7 19.55 -3.28 -15.51
N GLU A 8 19.84 -3.66 -16.74
CA GLU A 8 19.06 -3.25 -17.92
C GLU A 8 18.58 -4.48 -18.69
N THR A 9 17.32 -4.44 -19.12
CA THR A 9 16.72 -5.50 -19.92
C THR A 9 16.21 -4.95 -21.26
N GLU A 10 16.49 -5.63 -22.35
CA GLU A 10 15.93 -5.31 -23.66
C GLU A 10 14.51 -5.86 -23.76
N ILE A 11 13.55 -4.97 -24.04
CA ILE A 11 12.18 -5.33 -24.35
C ILE A 11 11.96 -5.14 -25.86
N CYS A 12 11.60 -6.22 -26.55
CA CYS A 12 11.34 -6.22 -28.00
C CYS A 12 9.83 -6.13 -28.25
N GLY A 13 9.42 -5.08 -28.95
CA GLY A 13 8.00 -4.85 -29.25
C GLY A 13 7.19 -4.41 -28.02
N GLN A 14 5.87 -4.50 -28.15
CA GLN A 14 4.92 -4.15 -27.10
C GLN A 14 4.44 -5.41 -26.38
N PRO A 15 4.76 -5.62 -25.09
CA PRO A 15 4.29 -6.77 -24.33
C PRO A 15 2.77 -6.83 -24.23
N GLN A 16 2.21 -8.03 -24.49
CA GLN A 16 0.78 -8.30 -24.44
C GLN A 16 0.39 -9.27 -23.30
N ARG A 17 1.36 -9.99 -22.78
CA ARG A 17 1.17 -11.07 -21.80
C ARG A 17 1.99 -10.80 -20.54
N VAL A 18 1.56 -9.80 -19.77
CA VAL A 18 2.31 -9.31 -18.59
C VAL A 18 1.96 -10.12 -17.35
N ALA A 19 2.97 -10.65 -16.65
CA ALA A 19 2.83 -11.26 -15.34
C ALA A 19 3.22 -10.25 -14.25
N ALA A 20 2.31 -10.00 -13.29
CA ALA A 20 2.54 -9.12 -12.14
C ALA A 20 2.84 -9.96 -10.90
N LEU A 21 4.05 -9.85 -10.33
CA LEU A 21 4.48 -10.69 -9.21
C LEU A 21 4.28 -10.04 -7.84
N SER A 22 3.49 -8.97 -7.75
CA SER A 22 3.11 -8.37 -6.46
C SER A 22 1.92 -7.42 -6.60
N PRO A 23 1.24 -7.06 -5.49
CA PRO A 23 0.18 -6.04 -5.50
C PRO A 23 0.64 -4.67 -5.98
N HIS A 24 1.87 -4.24 -5.63
CA HIS A 24 2.44 -2.98 -6.09
C HIS A 24 2.58 -2.93 -7.62
N ILE A 25 3.10 -4.03 -8.21
CA ILE A 25 3.22 -4.15 -9.66
C ILE A 25 1.84 -4.23 -10.32
N LEU A 26 0.90 -4.98 -9.74
CA LEU A 26 -0.48 -5.04 -10.24
C LEU A 26 -1.13 -3.66 -10.25
N ASP A 27 -0.99 -2.90 -9.17
CA ASP A 27 -1.47 -1.52 -9.06
C ASP A 27 -0.92 -0.65 -10.20
N SER A 28 0.39 -0.69 -10.40
CA SER A 28 1.09 0.11 -11.41
C SER A 28 0.64 -0.23 -12.84
N ILE A 29 0.56 -1.51 -13.21
CA ILE A 29 0.15 -1.89 -14.57
C ILE A 29 -1.33 -1.62 -14.84
N LEU A 30 -2.20 -1.80 -13.83
CA LEU A 30 -3.62 -1.47 -13.95
C LEU A 30 -3.84 0.04 -14.11
N ALA A 31 -3.07 0.87 -13.40
CA ALA A 31 -3.10 2.31 -13.54
C ALA A 31 -2.65 2.78 -14.94
N LEU A 32 -1.77 2.02 -15.59
CA LEU A 32 -1.34 2.23 -16.99
C LEU A 32 -2.29 1.58 -18.01
N GLY A 33 -3.42 1.02 -17.58
CA GLY A 33 -4.41 0.39 -18.47
C GLY A 33 -4.03 -1.01 -18.97
N VAL A 34 -3.04 -1.66 -18.35
CA VAL A 34 -2.58 -3.00 -18.76
C VAL A 34 -3.16 -4.07 -17.83
N GLN A 35 -3.68 -5.15 -18.43
CA GLN A 35 -4.27 -6.27 -17.70
C GLN A 35 -3.26 -7.40 -17.51
N PRO A 36 -3.21 -8.04 -16.31
CA PRO A 36 -2.32 -9.16 -16.06
C PRO A 36 -2.82 -10.45 -16.70
N VAL A 37 -1.90 -11.30 -17.20
CA VAL A 37 -2.20 -12.71 -17.51
C VAL A 37 -1.95 -13.64 -16.34
N ALA A 38 -1.15 -13.19 -15.38
CA ALA A 38 -0.84 -13.91 -14.15
C ALA A 38 -0.51 -12.93 -13.02
N TYR A 39 -0.78 -13.34 -11.78
CA TYR A 39 -0.59 -12.50 -10.61
C TYR A 39 -0.16 -13.31 -9.39
N ALA A 40 0.77 -12.74 -8.60
CA ALA A 40 1.16 -13.27 -7.31
C ALA A 40 0.76 -12.31 -6.19
N GLU A 41 0.18 -12.85 -5.11
CA GLU A 41 -0.38 -12.10 -3.98
C GLU A 41 0.44 -12.32 -2.70
N VAL A 42 0.16 -11.57 -1.64
CA VAL A 42 0.73 -11.84 -0.32
C VAL A 42 0.17 -13.14 0.26
N THR A 43 1.00 -13.88 1.01
CA THR A 43 0.68 -15.21 1.57
C THR A 43 -0.64 -15.24 2.34
N ALA A 44 -0.93 -14.21 3.12
CA ALA A 44 -2.14 -14.14 3.94
C ALA A 44 -3.43 -14.15 3.11
N LEU A 45 -3.35 -13.75 1.83
CA LEU A 45 -4.46 -13.71 0.89
C LEU A 45 -4.36 -14.84 -0.15
N ASN A 46 -3.54 -15.86 0.08
CA ASN A 46 -3.26 -16.92 -0.88
C ASN A 46 -4.52 -17.70 -1.26
N LEU A 47 -5.19 -17.22 -2.27
CA LEU A 47 -6.37 -17.83 -2.87
C LEU A 47 -5.92 -18.88 -3.89
N LYS A 48 -6.67 -19.98 -4.00
CA LYS A 48 -6.34 -21.05 -4.95
C LYS A 48 -6.55 -20.65 -6.42
N LYS A 49 -7.48 -19.73 -6.67
CA LYS A 49 -7.87 -19.26 -8.01
C LYS A 49 -8.25 -17.78 -7.96
N PHE A 50 -8.15 -17.11 -9.10
CA PHE A 50 -8.74 -15.80 -9.33
C PHE A 50 -9.88 -15.92 -10.37
N ASP A 51 -10.87 -16.75 -10.06
CA ASP A 51 -12.06 -16.94 -10.91
C ASP A 51 -13.11 -15.83 -10.72
N ASN A 52 -12.96 -15.04 -9.66
CA ASN A 52 -13.71 -13.81 -9.43
C ASN A 52 -12.76 -12.72 -8.88
N PRO A 53 -11.92 -12.08 -9.74
CA PRO A 53 -10.91 -11.12 -9.29
C PRO A 53 -11.45 -9.98 -8.45
N SER A 54 -12.64 -9.44 -8.77
CA SER A 54 -13.23 -8.31 -8.04
C SER A 54 -13.53 -8.62 -6.58
N GLN A 55 -13.76 -9.89 -6.23
CA GLN A 55 -14.00 -10.33 -4.86
C GLN A 55 -12.74 -10.90 -4.18
N GLN A 56 -11.77 -11.34 -4.96
CA GLN A 56 -10.64 -12.13 -4.48
C GLN A 56 -9.35 -11.32 -4.39
N ILE A 57 -9.18 -10.30 -5.22
CA ILE A 57 -8.02 -9.40 -5.17
C ILE A 57 -8.46 -8.12 -4.45
N PRO A 58 -7.92 -7.83 -3.25
CA PRO A 58 -8.33 -6.69 -2.47
C PRO A 58 -8.16 -5.37 -3.24
N TYR A 59 -9.11 -4.48 -3.16
CA TYR A 59 -9.24 -3.12 -3.72
C TYR A 59 -8.81 -2.92 -5.20
N LEU A 60 -7.91 -3.75 -5.72
CA LEU A 60 -7.49 -3.72 -7.14
C LEU A 60 -8.37 -4.60 -8.03
N GLY A 61 -9.07 -5.57 -7.44
CA GLY A 61 -9.81 -6.59 -8.17
C GLY A 61 -10.89 -6.04 -9.09
N ASP A 62 -11.57 -4.98 -8.70
CA ASP A 62 -12.60 -4.32 -9.52
C ASP A 62 -12.05 -3.72 -10.82
N ARG A 63 -10.74 -3.49 -10.90
CA ARG A 63 -10.05 -3.01 -12.10
C ARG A 63 -9.48 -4.14 -12.96
N VAL A 64 -9.53 -5.40 -12.49
CA VAL A 64 -9.07 -6.57 -13.23
C VAL A 64 -10.22 -7.11 -14.07
N THR A 65 -10.10 -7.01 -15.39
CA THR A 65 -11.11 -7.45 -16.37
C THR A 65 -10.79 -8.80 -17.01
N THR A 66 -9.61 -9.36 -16.69
CA THR A 66 -9.15 -10.67 -17.16
C THR A 66 -9.27 -11.72 -16.07
N GLN A 67 -8.90 -12.96 -16.39
CA GLN A 67 -8.81 -14.09 -15.45
C GLN A 67 -7.32 -14.44 -15.26
N PRO A 68 -6.56 -13.66 -14.46
CA PRO A 68 -5.15 -13.93 -14.28
C PRO A 68 -4.93 -15.26 -13.55
N VAL A 69 -3.90 -16.00 -13.99
CA VAL A 69 -3.51 -17.23 -13.30
C VAL A 69 -2.89 -16.87 -11.95
N ASN A 70 -3.38 -17.50 -10.89
CA ASN A 70 -2.83 -17.35 -9.56
C ASN A 70 -1.46 -18.05 -9.46
N LEU A 71 -0.41 -17.27 -9.26
CA LEU A 71 0.97 -17.75 -9.09
C LEU A 71 1.34 -18.10 -7.65
N GLY A 72 0.43 -17.85 -6.70
CA GLY A 72 0.69 -18.05 -5.26
C GLY A 72 1.31 -16.84 -4.59
N ASP A 73 2.26 -17.10 -3.70
CA ASP A 73 2.92 -16.05 -2.90
C ASP A 73 3.93 -15.24 -3.72
N ARG A 74 3.94 -13.92 -3.53
CA ARG A 74 4.86 -12.99 -4.21
C ARG A 74 6.34 -13.23 -3.94
N LYS A 75 6.69 -13.86 -2.80
CA LYS A 75 8.08 -14.22 -2.46
C LYS A 75 8.50 -15.56 -3.05
N SER A 76 7.55 -16.38 -3.48
CA SER A 76 7.78 -17.69 -4.07
C SER A 76 6.74 -18.01 -5.14
N PRO A 77 6.65 -17.20 -6.23
CA PRO A 77 5.67 -17.44 -7.29
C PRO A 77 5.96 -18.75 -8.01
N SER A 78 4.90 -19.42 -8.48
CA SER A 78 5.04 -20.69 -9.20
C SER A 78 5.69 -20.50 -10.57
N LEU A 79 6.98 -20.87 -10.67
CA LEU A 79 7.73 -20.82 -11.94
C LEU A 79 7.16 -21.79 -12.97
N GLU A 80 6.61 -22.93 -12.55
CA GLU A 80 5.95 -23.89 -13.42
C GLU A 80 4.74 -23.27 -14.12
N LYS A 81 3.85 -22.61 -13.36
CA LYS A 81 2.71 -21.90 -13.93
C LYS A 81 3.15 -20.78 -14.86
N LEU A 82 4.17 -20.00 -14.49
CA LEU A 82 4.73 -18.95 -15.35
C LEU A 82 5.22 -19.53 -16.68
N ALA A 83 5.99 -20.62 -16.67
CA ALA A 83 6.47 -21.26 -17.87
C ALA A 83 5.33 -21.78 -18.76
N LEU A 84 4.25 -22.32 -18.17
CA LEU A 84 3.07 -22.78 -18.92
C LEU A 84 2.28 -21.63 -19.56
N ILE A 85 2.15 -20.49 -18.87
CA ILE A 85 1.42 -19.32 -19.37
C ILE A 85 2.20 -18.64 -20.49
N LYS A 86 3.53 -18.75 -20.52
CA LYS A 86 4.42 -18.10 -21.50
C LYS A 86 4.16 -16.57 -21.54
N PRO A 87 4.42 -15.84 -20.45
CA PRO A 87 4.36 -14.39 -20.48
C PRO A 87 5.43 -13.86 -21.45
N ASP A 88 5.23 -12.65 -21.96
CA ASP A 88 6.24 -11.94 -22.76
C ASP A 88 6.97 -10.87 -21.94
N LEU A 89 6.45 -10.58 -20.72
CA LEU A 89 7.08 -9.71 -19.73
C LEU A 89 6.71 -10.16 -18.31
N ILE A 90 7.71 -10.20 -17.44
CA ILE A 90 7.55 -10.43 -16.00
C ILE A 90 7.98 -9.17 -15.25
N LEU A 91 7.10 -8.66 -14.38
CA LEU A 91 7.37 -7.52 -13.53
C LEU A 91 7.26 -7.92 -12.06
N GLY A 92 8.23 -7.55 -11.24
CA GLY A 92 8.26 -7.92 -9.82
C GLY A 92 8.96 -6.90 -8.94
N GLU A 93 9.00 -7.16 -7.63
CA GLU A 93 9.68 -6.36 -6.64
C GLU A 93 11.02 -7.00 -6.24
N ASN A 94 12.12 -6.23 -6.35
CA ASN A 94 13.47 -6.72 -6.08
C ASN A 94 13.62 -7.33 -4.68
N TRP A 95 13.17 -6.62 -3.66
CA TRP A 95 13.28 -7.07 -2.26
C TRP A 95 12.61 -8.43 -1.99
N SER A 96 11.64 -8.84 -2.81
CA SER A 96 10.87 -10.07 -2.60
C SER A 96 11.41 -11.27 -3.38
N ILE A 97 11.93 -11.06 -4.61
CA ILE A 97 12.25 -12.15 -5.55
C ILE A 97 13.60 -12.02 -6.26
N GLU A 98 14.50 -11.15 -5.82
CA GLU A 98 15.83 -10.97 -6.44
C GLU A 98 16.59 -12.31 -6.62
N SER A 99 16.52 -13.19 -5.62
CA SER A 99 17.15 -14.52 -5.65
C SER A 99 16.65 -15.41 -6.80
N GLN A 100 15.46 -15.16 -7.31
CA GLN A 100 14.83 -15.93 -8.40
C GLN A 100 15.00 -15.25 -9.78
N TYR A 101 15.58 -14.06 -9.85
CA TYR A 101 15.70 -13.28 -11.09
C TYR A 101 16.24 -14.08 -12.28
N LYS A 102 17.32 -14.84 -12.07
CA LYS A 102 17.93 -15.65 -13.15
C LYS A 102 16.97 -16.69 -13.73
N LEU A 103 16.15 -17.31 -12.89
CA LEU A 103 15.17 -18.30 -13.32
C LEU A 103 13.98 -17.65 -14.02
N LEU A 104 13.49 -16.52 -13.50
CA LEU A 104 12.43 -15.74 -14.12
C LEU A 104 12.85 -15.26 -15.52
N ASN A 105 14.06 -14.73 -15.65
CA ASN A 105 14.59 -14.22 -16.91
C ASN A 105 14.87 -15.31 -17.96
N GLN A 106 14.91 -16.61 -17.58
CA GLN A 106 14.89 -17.72 -18.51
C GLN A 106 13.51 -18.03 -19.09
N ILE A 107 12.45 -17.58 -18.41
CA ILE A 107 11.06 -17.77 -18.86
C ILE A 107 10.66 -16.62 -19.80
N ALA A 108 10.90 -15.38 -19.38
CA ALA A 108 10.62 -14.17 -20.17
C ALA A 108 11.49 -13.00 -19.68
N PRO A 109 11.66 -11.93 -20.47
CA PRO A 109 12.25 -10.68 -20.01
C PRO A 109 11.65 -10.28 -18.66
N THR A 110 12.51 -10.04 -17.65
CA THR A 110 12.09 -9.77 -16.26
C THR A 110 12.65 -8.45 -15.80
N LEU A 111 11.81 -7.59 -15.25
CA LEU A 111 12.18 -6.33 -14.64
C LEU A 111 11.81 -6.36 -13.16
N LEU A 112 12.76 -6.02 -12.30
CA LEU A 112 12.54 -5.92 -10.86
C LEU A 112 12.67 -4.47 -10.42
N PHE A 113 11.65 -3.97 -9.74
CA PHE A 113 11.55 -2.62 -9.24
C PHE A 113 11.48 -2.63 -7.72
N THR A 114 11.54 -1.46 -7.12
CA THR A 114 11.38 -1.29 -5.68
C THR A 114 12.44 -2.00 -4.86
N ASP A 115 13.56 -1.35 -4.66
CA ASP A 115 14.44 -1.64 -3.55
C ASP A 115 14.01 -0.82 -2.33
N MET A 116 13.56 -1.48 -1.25
CA MET A 116 13.12 -0.82 -0.02
C MET A 116 14.26 -0.11 0.74
N LYS A 117 15.48 -0.10 0.22
CA LYS A 117 16.68 0.45 0.88
C LYS A 117 16.58 1.95 1.19
N ASP A 118 15.90 2.72 0.37
CA ASP A 118 15.89 4.18 0.49
C ASP A 118 14.61 4.79 1.09
N ASN A 119 13.63 3.99 1.48
CA ASN A 119 12.36 4.46 2.09
C ASN A 119 11.65 5.59 1.31
N LYS A 120 11.96 5.76 0.02
CA LYS A 120 11.37 6.81 -0.82
C LYS A 120 10.07 6.33 -1.46
N GLN A 121 9.29 7.27 -1.94
CA GLN A 121 8.01 7.02 -2.63
C GLN A 121 8.22 6.12 -3.85
N VAL A 122 8.00 4.85 -3.66
CA VAL A 122 8.48 3.81 -4.55
C VAL A 122 7.88 3.93 -5.95
N TRP A 123 6.55 4.05 -6.07
CA TRP A 123 5.91 3.98 -7.37
C TRP A 123 6.25 5.16 -8.30
N PHE A 124 6.58 6.35 -7.79
CA PHE A 124 7.00 7.49 -8.62
C PHE A 124 8.30 7.23 -9.39
N HIS A 125 9.19 6.43 -8.83
CA HIS A 125 10.43 6.03 -9.50
C HIS A 125 10.18 4.89 -10.49
N ASP A 126 9.30 3.97 -10.14
CA ASP A 126 9.06 2.74 -10.90
C ASP A 126 8.13 2.94 -12.08
N ILE A 127 7.20 3.92 -11.99
CA ILE A 127 6.12 4.05 -13.00
C ILE A 127 6.65 4.39 -14.41
N GLN A 128 7.68 5.21 -14.53
CA GLN A 128 8.25 5.60 -15.82
C GLN A 128 8.95 4.42 -16.51
N PRO A 129 9.88 3.68 -15.88
CA PRO A 129 10.47 2.50 -16.50
C PRO A 129 9.44 1.37 -16.73
N ILE A 130 8.43 1.19 -15.88
CA ILE A 130 7.33 0.25 -16.14
C ILE A 130 6.55 0.69 -17.38
N ALA A 131 6.18 1.96 -17.48
CA ALA A 131 5.47 2.50 -18.64
C ALA A 131 6.28 2.35 -19.93
N LYS A 132 7.58 2.64 -19.89
CA LYS A 132 8.48 2.43 -21.03
C LYS A 132 8.52 0.97 -21.48
N ALA A 133 8.53 0.01 -20.53
CA ALA A 133 8.49 -1.42 -20.86
C ALA A 133 7.17 -1.83 -21.52
N LEU A 134 6.08 -1.10 -21.25
CA LEU A 134 4.72 -1.40 -21.70
C LEU A 134 4.25 -0.54 -22.88
N ASP A 135 5.09 0.42 -23.35
CA ASP A 135 4.71 1.42 -24.36
C ASP A 135 3.50 2.26 -23.89
N ARG A 136 3.61 2.81 -22.66
CA ARG A 136 2.57 3.58 -21.93
C ARG A 136 3.10 4.85 -21.27
N GLU A 137 4.12 5.48 -21.86
CA GLU A 137 4.76 6.65 -21.27
C GLU A 137 3.80 7.84 -21.17
N GLN A 138 2.91 8.00 -22.14
CA GLN A 138 1.90 9.06 -22.10
C GLN A 138 0.91 8.86 -20.96
N GLU A 139 0.47 7.64 -20.71
CA GLU A 139 -0.41 7.29 -19.59
C GLU A 139 0.29 7.55 -18.25
N ALA A 140 1.59 7.26 -18.14
CA ALA A 140 2.37 7.56 -16.93
C ALA A 140 2.46 9.07 -16.65
N GLU A 141 2.69 9.90 -17.68
CA GLU A 141 2.70 11.36 -17.53
C GLU A 141 1.34 11.90 -17.07
N GLN A 142 0.25 11.42 -17.66
CA GLN A 142 -1.12 11.79 -17.24
C GLN A 142 -1.41 11.36 -15.80
N LEU A 143 -0.98 10.15 -15.42
CA LEU A 143 -1.15 9.61 -14.08
C LEU A 143 -0.41 10.46 -13.03
N LEU A 144 0.85 10.82 -13.30
CA LEU A 144 1.64 11.67 -12.41
C LEU A 144 1.01 13.07 -12.24
N ALA A 145 0.53 13.66 -13.34
CA ALA A 145 -0.16 14.95 -13.30
C ALA A 145 -1.48 14.90 -12.51
N ALA A 146 -2.27 13.86 -12.73
CA ALA A 146 -3.53 13.64 -12.02
C ALA A 146 -3.31 13.44 -10.50
N HIS A 147 -2.31 12.64 -10.11
CA HIS A 147 -1.94 12.44 -8.71
C HIS A 147 -1.53 13.76 -8.04
N ALA A 148 -0.68 14.56 -8.70
CA ALA A 148 -0.23 15.86 -8.17
C ALA A 148 -1.41 16.83 -7.97
N GLU A 149 -2.38 16.82 -8.88
CA GLU A 149 -3.61 17.64 -8.75
C GLU A 149 -4.49 17.17 -7.61
N GLN A 150 -4.72 15.85 -7.50
CA GLN A 150 -5.51 15.27 -6.44
C GLN A 150 -4.89 15.57 -5.06
N LEU A 151 -3.57 15.41 -4.92
CA LEU A 151 -2.85 15.74 -3.69
C LEU A 151 -2.98 17.22 -3.30
N ARG A 152 -2.86 18.14 -4.28
CA ARG A 152 -3.09 19.58 -4.05
C ARG A 152 -4.50 19.87 -3.56
N THR A 153 -5.47 19.23 -4.18
CA THR A 153 -6.89 19.37 -3.83
C THR A 153 -7.15 18.91 -2.41
N VAL A 154 -6.71 17.70 -2.06
CA VAL A 154 -6.88 17.11 -0.72
C VAL A 154 -6.15 17.93 0.35
N ARG A 155 -4.93 18.37 0.05
CA ARG A 155 -4.17 19.27 0.93
C ARG A 155 -4.95 20.57 1.23
N SER A 156 -5.54 21.17 0.22
CA SER A 156 -6.37 22.37 0.38
C SER A 156 -7.61 22.12 1.22
N GLN A 157 -8.31 21.02 0.96
CA GLN A 157 -9.53 20.63 1.69
C GLN A 157 -9.23 20.33 3.16
N LEU A 158 -8.14 19.62 3.44
CA LEU A 158 -7.77 19.20 4.80
C LEU A 158 -6.97 20.23 5.58
N LYS A 159 -6.56 21.35 4.99
CA LYS A 159 -5.82 22.41 5.69
C LYS A 159 -6.47 22.86 7.02
N PRO A 160 -7.81 23.05 7.12
CA PRO A 160 -8.44 23.37 8.42
C PRO A 160 -8.30 22.25 9.45
N VAL A 161 -8.33 20.97 9.02
CA VAL A 161 -8.15 19.82 9.92
C VAL A 161 -6.71 19.74 10.39
N VAL A 162 -5.73 19.89 9.48
CA VAL A 162 -4.30 19.94 9.83
C VAL A 162 -4.00 21.04 10.86
N ASN A 163 -4.61 22.22 10.70
CA ASN A 163 -4.44 23.32 11.64
C ASN A 163 -5.03 23.01 13.03
N ALA A 164 -6.15 22.30 13.09
CA ALA A 164 -6.83 21.97 14.35
C ALA A 164 -6.27 20.70 15.02
N TYR A 165 -5.84 19.72 14.24
CA TYR A 165 -5.44 18.38 14.66
C TYR A 165 -4.20 17.90 13.90
N PRO A 166 -3.03 18.56 14.09
CA PRO A 166 -1.85 18.29 13.24
C PRO A 166 -1.22 16.93 13.47
N ASN A 167 -1.36 16.33 14.67
CA ASN A 167 -0.58 15.17 15.08
C ASN A 167 -1.35 13.87 14.86
N VAL A 168 -0.88 13.03 13.94
CA VAL A 168 -1.49 11.75 13.59
C VAL A 168 -0.60 10.59 14.05
N LEU A 169 -1.16 9.67 14.80
CA LEU A 169 -0.54 8.40 15.17
C LEU A 169 -1.11 7.30 14.29
N ILE A 170 -0.24 6.55 13.63
CA ILE A 170 -0.62 5.38 12.82
C ILE A 170 -0.18 4.13 13.56
N LEU A 171 -1.12 3.25 13.82
CA LEU A 171 -0.90 1.98 14.50
C LEU A 171 -1.25 0.83 13.57
N ALA A 172 -0.34 -0.12 13.44
CA ALA A 172 -0.61 -1.44 12.91
C ALA A 172 -0.78 -2.41 14.09
N VAL A 173 -1.91 -3.12 14.13
CA VAL A 173 -2.28 -3.97 15.27
C VAL A 173 -2.88 -5.29 14.79
N ASN A 174 -2.81 -6.33 15.63
CA ASN A 174 -3.65 -7.49 15.46
C ASN A 174 -4.98 -7.33 16.24
N THR A 175 -5.98 -8.15 15.91
CA THR A 175 -7.30 -8.12 16.58
C THR A 175 -7.24 -8.43 18.07
N LEU A 176 -6.13 -9.01 18.58
CA LEU A 176 -5.95 -9.29 20.00
C LEU A 176 -5.34 -8.11 20.77
N LEU A 177 -4.80 -7.10 20.09
CA LEU A 177 -4.05 -5.97 20.66
C LEU A 177 -2.82 -6.40 21.50
N ASN A 178 -2.29 -7.59 21.26
CA ASN A 178 -1.07 -8.08 21.88
C ASN A 178 0.17 -7.94 20.99
N ASP A 179 -0.04 -7.46 19.76
CA ASP A 179 1.00 -7.11 18.80
C ASP A 179 0.62 -5.74 18.23
N VAL A 180 1.40 -4.72 18.60
CA VAL A 180 1.15 -3.31 18.25
C VAL A 180 2.41 -2.69 17.74
N ALA A 181 2.34 -2.06 16.59
CA ALA A 181 3.44 -1.29 16.00
C ALA A 181 3.00 0.11 15.62
N ILE A 182 3.89 1.08 15.77
CA ILE A 182 3.76 2.39 15.11
C ILE A 182 4.18 2.20 13.66
N ALA A 183 3.31 2.57 12.73
CA ALA A 183 3.45 2.28 11.30
C ALA A 183 3.57 3.57 10.46
N ALA A 184 4.48 4.47 10.83
CA ALA A 184 4.65 5.75 10.16
C ALA A 184 5.16 5.60 8.71
N ASP A 185 5.90 4.53 8.41
CA ASP A 185 6.37 4.23 7.04
C ASP A 185 5.33 3.44 6.21
N SER A 186 4.09 3.33 6.68
CA SER A 186 3.00 2.76 5.88
C SER A 186 2.63 3.65 4.68
N THR A 187 1.90 3.08 3.74
CA THR A 187 1.31 3.80 2.60
C THR A 187 0.60 5.08 3.03
N ALA A 188 -0.24 5.00 4.07
CA ALA A 188 -0.98 6.13 4.60
C ALA A 188 -0.08 7.19 5.24
N GLY A 189 1.00 6.79 5.93
CA GLY A 189 1.85 7.70 6.66
C GLY A 189 2.48 8.76 5.77
N ARG A 190 3.05 8.34 4.65
CA ARG A 190 3.68 9.26 3.69
C ARG A 190 2.69 10.21 3.05
N LEU A 191 1.49 9.74 2.68
CA LEU A 191 0.46 10.62 2.14
C LEU A 191 0.00 11.66 3.16
N LEU A 192 -0.13 11.29 4.44
CA LEU A 192 -0.48 12.24 5.50
C LEU A 192 0.60 13.31 5.70
N GLU A 193 1.89 12.95 5.66
CA GLU A 193 2.98 13.93 5.70
C GLU A 193 2.93 14.86 4.47
N GLU A 194 2.69 14.33 3.27
CA GLU A 194 2.55 15.13 2.05
C GLU A 194 1.36 16.10 2.11
N ILE A 195 0.28 15.71 2.78
CA ILE A 195 -0.88 16.58 3.02
C ILE A 195 -0.55 17.69 4.03
N GLY A 196 0.37 17.44 4.96
CA GLY A 196 0.82 18.40 5.95
C GLY A 196 0.61 18.00 7.41
N PHE A 197 0.18 16.78 7.68
CA PHE A 197 0.13 16.24 9.04
C PHE A 197 1.52 15.89 9.58
N HIS A 198 1.65 15.89 10.90
CA HIS A 198 2.84 15.44 11.62
C HIS A 198 2.61 14.03 12.14
N LEU A 199 3.43 13.07 11.73
CA LEU A 199 3.34 11.72 12.27
C LEU A 199 3.96 11.65 13.66
N VAL A 200 3.19 11.08 14.59
CA VAL A 200 3.62 10.93 15.99
C VAL A 200 4.54 9.72 16.12
N LEU A 201 5.75 9.98 16.61
CA LEU A 201 6.77 8.97 16.89
C LEU A 201 7.25 9.08 18.35
N PRO A 202 7.73 8.00 18.97
CA PRO A 202 8.45 8.08 20.22
C PRO A 202 9.70 8.97 20.08
N LYS A 203 10.11 9.64 21.17
CA LYS A 203 11.19 10.66 21.15
C LYS A 203 12.58 10.16 20.74
N ALA A 204 12.78 8.87 20.56
CA ALA A 204 14.09 8.23 20.39
C ALA A 204 14.25 7.47 19.07
N VAL A 205 13.67 7.95 17.96
CA VAL A 205 13.94 7.35 16.65
C VAL A 205 15.14 8.02 16.02
N PRO A 206 16.26 7.31 15.82
CA PRO A 206 17.41 7.87 15.10
C PRO A 206 17.04 8.22 13.65
N ALA A 207 17.68 9.27 13.13
CA ALA A 207 17.50 9.64 11.72
C ALA A 207 18.02 8.50 10.81
N GLY A 208 17.19 8.08 9.86
CA GLY A 208 17.54 7.02 8.90
C GLY A 208 17.10 5.60 9.31
N GLU A 209 16.54 5.42 10.50
CA GLU A 209 15.92 4.15 10.88
C GLU A 209 14.47 4.05 10.38
N THR A 210 13.98 2.80 10.25
CA THR A 210 12.58 2.54 9.88
C THR A 210 11.64 3.14 10.93
N ARG A 211 10.61 3.82 10.46
CA ARG A 211 9.52 4.34 11.31
C ARG A 211 8.39 3.32 11.48
N TRP A 212 8.70 2.05 11.30
CA TRP A 212 7.85 0.90 11.65
C TRP A 212 8.43 0.25 12.91
N MET A 213 7.79 0.46 14.05
CA MET A 213 8.35 0.11 15.34
C MET A 213 7.36 -0.63 16.22
N GLN A 214 7.79 -1.76 16.77
CA GLN A 214 7.03 -2.46 17.82
C GLN A 214 6.91 -1.57 19.05
N THR A 215 5.73 -1.57 19.65
CA THR A 215 5.42 -0.78 20.85
C THR A 215 4.45 -1.53 21.76
N SER A 216 4.18 -0.99 22.93
CA SER A 216 3.17 -1.51 23.83
C SER A 216 1.97 -0.58 23.95
N VAL A 217 0.81 -1.15 24.26
CA VAL A 217 -0.43 -0.39 24.48
C VAL A 217 -0.28 0.65 25.58
N GLU A 218 0.54 0.37 26.61
CA GLU A 218 0.80 1.24 27.75
C GLU A 218 1.51 2.53 27.37
N LEU A 219 2.31 2.51 26.30
CA LEU A 219 3.02 3.70 25.82
C LEU A 219 2.08 4.67 25.08
N LEU A 220 1.03 4.18 24.43
CA LEU A 220 0.20 4.97 23.53
C LEU A 220 -0.42 6.23 24.16
N PRO A 221 -0.92 6.22 25.42
CA PRO A 221 -1.45 7.43 26.05
C PRO A 221 -0.40 8.53 26.30
N THR A 222 0.89 8.19 26.26
CA THR A 222 1.99 9.17 26.42
C THR A 222 2.33 9.88 25.10
N LEU A 223 1.85 9.33 24.00
CA LEU A 223 2.01 9.91 22.68
C LEU A 223 0.89 10.94 22.45
N ASN A 224 1.28 12.17 22.20
CA ASN A 224 0.34 13.29 22.09
C ASN A 224 -0.27 13.33 20.66
N ALA A 225 -1.16 12.38 20.38
CA ALA A 225 -1.84 12.26 19.08
C ALA A 225 -3.22 12.93 19.11
N ASP A 226 -3.48 13.77 18.10
CA ASP A 226 -4.79 14.38 17.89
C ASP A 226 -5.75 13.43 17.17
N ILE A 227 -5.23 12.64 16.25
CA ILE A 227 -5.93 11.62 15.46
C ILE A 227 -5.16 10.30 15.55
N VAL A 228 -5.87 9.17 15.60
CA VAL A 228 -5.27 7.84 15.50
C VAL A 228 -5.89 7.08 14.34
N LEU A 229 -5.04 6.59 13.44
CA LEU A 229 -5.40 5.58 12.44
C LEU A 229 -4.98 4.20 12.95
N VAL A 230 -5.92 3.28 13.02
CA VAL A 230 -5.71 1.90 13.46
C VAL A 230 -5.85 0.97 12.26
N ILE A 231 -4.76 0.34 11.88
CA ILE A 231 -4.64 -0.57 10.75
C ILE A 231 -4.56 -2.00 11.30
N ALA A 232 -5.59 -2.83 11.08
CA ALA A 232 -5.57 -4.22 11.49
C ALA A 232 -4.98 -5.10 10.39
N TRP A 233 -3.89 -5.84 10.69
CA TRP A 233 -3.22 -6.70 9.71
C TRP A 233 -3.74 -8.14 9.65
N ASP A 234 -4.60 -8.55 10.59
CA ASP A 234 -5.17 -9.88 10.69
C ASP A 234 -6.66 -9.96 10.26
N PHE A 235 -7.00 -9.23 9.19
CA PHE A 235 -8.30 -9.29 8.51
C PHE A 235 -9.52 -8.86 9.33
N SER A 236 -9.35 -7.88 10.18
CA SER A 236 -10.46 -7.15 10.78
C SER A 236 -11.30 -6.44 9.70
N ASP A 237 -12.63 -6.43 9.85
CA ASP A 237 -13.50 -5.59 9.02
C ASP A 237 -13.72 -4.24 9.70
N PRO A 238 -12.95 -3.20 9.31
CA PRO A 238 -12.98 -1.90 9.99
C PRO A 238 -14.31 -1.16 9.83
N TYR A 239 -15.14 -1.57 8.88
CA TYR A 239 -16.45 -0.96 8.63
C TYR A 239 -17.57 -1.60 9.44
N ASN A 240 -17.33 -2.77 10.03
CA ASN A 240 -18.29 -3.43 10.90
C ASN A 240 -18.24 -2.85 12.33
N PRO A 241 -19.32 -2.23 12.85
CA PRO A 241 -19.36 -1.72 14.22
C PRO A 241 -19.13 -2.80 15.30
N LYS A 242 -19.40 -4.07 14.96
CA LYS A 242 -19.18 -5.23 15.83
C LYS A 242 -17.84 -5.93 15.59
N ASP A 243 -16.93 -5.29 14.86
CA ASP A 243 -15.60 -5.84 14.64
C ASP A 243 -14.89 -6.10 15.98
N PRO A 244 -14.28 -7.27 16.16
CA PRO A 244 -13.63 -7.64 17.44
C PRO A 244 -12.54 -6.67 17.89
N LEU A 245 -11.77 -6.08 16.97
CA LEU A 245 -10.75 -5.10 17.29
C LEU A 245 -11.36 -3.82 17.86
N ARG A 246 -12.41 -3.30 17.19
CA ARG A 246 -13.12 -2.09 17.62
C ARG A 246 -13.72 -2.29 18.99
N MET A 247 -14.39 -3.44 19.23
CA MET A 247 -14.94 -3.77 20.55
C MET A 247 -13.88 -3.86 21.65
N LYS A 248 -12.73 -4.48 21.36
CA LYS A 248 -11.60 -4.56 22.32
C LYS A 248 -10.98 -3.19 22.58
N TRP A 249 -10.84 -2.36 21.55
CA TRP A 249 -10.38 -0.99 21.70
C TRP A 249 -11.25 -0.21 22.68
N ASP A 250 -12.57 -0.24 22.45
CA ASP A 250 -13.55 0.48 23.28
C ASP A 250 -13.66 -0.06 24.72
N GLN A 251 -13.28 -1.31 24.96
CA GLN A 251 -13.25 -1.91 26.30
C GLN A 251 -11.93 -1.71 27.03
N ASN A 252 -10.84 -1.38 26.33
CA ASN A 252 -9.51 -1.26 26.92
C ASN A 252 -9.34 0.05 27.72
N PRO A 253 -9.11 0.01 29.05
CA PRO A 253 -9.02 1.20 29.88
C PRO A 253 -7.77 2.06 29.59
N ILE A 254 -6.72 1.48 28.99
CA ILE A 254 -5.50 2.19 28.62
C ILE A 254 -5.76 2.99 27.34
N LEU A 255 -6.36 2.36 26.32
CA LEU A 255 -6.65 3.00 25.04
C LEU A 255 -7.67 4.14 25.18
N LYS A 256 -8.60 4.05 26.13
CA LYS A 256 -9.52 5.14 26.48
C LYS A 256 -8.82 6.39 27.02
N LYS A 257 -7.60 6.28 27.54
CA LYS A 257 -6.81 7.43 28.04
C LYS A 257 -6.15 8.23 26.92
N ILE A 258 -6.09 7.69 25.70
CA ILE A 258 -5.55 8.41 24.53
C ILE A 258 -6.49 9.60 24.25
N PRO A 259 -5.98 10.85 24.14
CA PRO A 259 -6.83 12.02 23.90
C PRO A 259 -7.72 11.87 22.66
N ALA A 260 -7.18 11.33 21.56
CA ALA A 260 -7.95 11.04 20.36
C ALA A 260 -9.13 10.07 20.61
N SER A 261 -8.98 9.07 21.51
CA SER A 261 -10.07 8.15 21.88
C SER A 261 -11.20 8.87 22.61
N GLN A 262 -10.87 9.79 23.52
CA GLN A 262 -11.86 10.53 24.33
C GLN A 262 -12.75 11.43 23.48
N PHE A 263 -12.22 11.92 22.34
CA PHE A 263 -12.92 12.82 21.42
C PHE A 263 -13.42 12.12 20.16
N GLY A 264 -13.40 10.78 20.09
CA GLY A 264 -13.90 10.02 18.96
C GLY A 264 -13.10 10.24 17.65
N ARG A 265 -11.79 10.55 17.77
CA ARG A 265 -10.89 10.76 16.63
C ARG A 265 -10.02 9.53 16.34
N ILE A 266 -10.62 8.34 16.45
CA ILE A 266 -10.01 7.05 16.11
C ILE A 266 -10.67 6.52 14.85
N PHE A 267 -9.84 6.20 13.85
CA PHE A 267 -10.29 5.65 12.58
C PHE A 267 -9.67 4.26 12.40
N PHE A 268 -10.52 3.27 12.20
CA PHE A 268 -10.10 1.92 11.85
C PHE A 268 -10.13 1.79 10.34
N VAL A 269 -9.03 1.32 9.76
CA VAL A 269 -8.85 1.25 8.31
C VAL A 269 -8.30 -0.11 7.89
N ASN A 270 -8.54 -0.46 6.64
CA ASN A 270 -8.16 -1.75 6.08
C ASN A 270 -6.65 -1.83 5.82
N TYR A 271 -6.00 -2.92 6.24
CA TYR A 271 -4.56 -3.10 6.09
C TYR A 271 -4.12 -3.16 4.62
N GLN A 272 -4.87 -3.86 3.76
CA GLN A 272 -4.47 -4.06 2.37
C GLN A 272 -4.31 -2.74 1.62
N LEU A 273 -5.19 -1.78 1.90
CA LEU A 273 -5.14 -0.46 1.28
C LEU A 273 -4.19 0.50 2.03
N TRP A 274 -4.29 0.55 3.37
CA TRP A 274 -3.67 1.61 4.17
C TRP A 274 -2.33 1.21 4.78
N GLY A 275 -2.11 -0.09 5.01
CA GLY A 275 -0.99 -0.61 5.80
C GLY A 275 0.20 -1.08 4.98
N SER A 276 0.10 -1.16 3.66
CA SER A 276 1.22 -1.55 2.81
C SER A 276 2.37 -0.55 2.93
N VAL A 277 3.59 -1.04 2.88
CA VAL A 277 4.80 -0.20 2.79
C VAL A 277 5.15 0.15 1.34
N THR A 278 4.58 -0.58 0.38
CA THR A 278 4.74 -0.35 -1.05
C THR A 278 3.48 0.30 -1.60
N ARG A 279 3.61 1.53 -2.05
CA ARG A 279 2.53 2.33 -2.62
C ARG A 279 2.42 2.10 -4.11
N GLY A 280 1.18 2.16 -4.62
CA GLY A 280 0.88 2.23 -6.04
C GLY A 280 -0.01 3.42 -6.35
N PRO A 281 -0.14 3.81 -7.62
CA PRO A 281 -0.97 4.98 -8.01
C PRO A 281 -2.44 4.84 -7.63
N ILE A 282 -3.02 3.65 -7.80
CA ILE A 282 -4.43 3.39 -7.44
C ILE A 282 -4.60 3.40 -5.92
N THR A 283 -3.64 2.83 -5.18
CA THR A 283 -3.63 2.89 -3.71
C THR A 283 -3.68 4.33 -3.22
N ASP A 284 -2.82 5.20 -3.75
CA ASP A 284 -2.78 6.62 -3.38
C ASP A 284 -4.09 7.33 -3.76
N GLU A 285 -4.62 7.09 -4.96
CA GLU A 285 -5.90 7.63 -5.43
C GLU A 285 -7.03 7.33 -4.44
N LEU A 286 -7.13 6.06 -4.01
CA LEU A 286 -8.20 5.60 -3.12
C LEU A 286 -8.07 6.18 -1.71
N ILE A 287 -6.84 6.25 -1.17
CA ILE A 287 -6.60 6.85 0.15
C ILE A 287 -6.90 8.36 0.11
N LEU A 288 -6.40 9.07 -0.90
CA LEU A 288 -6.66 10.50 -1.07
C LEU A 288 -8.15 10.81 -1.21
N LYS A 289 -8.92 9.93 -1.83
CA LYS A 289 -10.39 10.07 -1.92
C LYS A 289 -11.06 9.88 -0.56
N GLN A 290 -10.61 8.92 0.26
CA GLN A 290 -11.24 8.61 1.55
C GLN A 290 -10.87 9.63 2.65
N LEU A 291 -9.68 10.22 2.63
CA LEU A 291 -9.20 11.11 3.68
C LEU A 291 -10.13 12.30 3.98
N PRO A 292 -10.63 13.06 2.99
CA PRO A 292 -11.59 14.15 3.24
C PRO A 292 -12.90 13.65 3.85
N GLU A 293 -13.43 12.50 3.41
CA GLU A 293 -14.65 11.92 3.94
C GLU A 293 -14.50 11.53 5.42
N MET A 294 -13.31 11.05 5.81
CA MET A 294 -13.00 10.66 7.18
C MET A 294 -12.73 11.86 8.09
N PHE A 295 -11.97 12.85 7.62
CA PHE A 295 -11.40 13.88 8.51
C PHE A 295 -12.17 15.19 8.54
N LEU A 296 -12.86 15.62 7.46
CA LEU A 296 -13.63 16.86 7.48
C LEU A 296 -14.75 16.89 8.55
N PRO A 297 -15.44 15.76 8.85
CA PRO A 297 -16.43 15.74 9.92
C PRO A 297 -15.89 16.05 11.33
N LEU A 298 -14.56 15.99 11.53
CA LEU A 298 -13.95 16.35 12.83
C LEU A 298 -14.14 17.83 13.17
N LEU A 299 -14.25 18.71 12.18
CA LEU A 299 -14.44 20.15 12.38
C LEU A 299 -15.85 20.51 12.87
N SER A 300 -16.83 19.64 12.61
CA SER A 300 -18.23 19.86 13.05
C SER A 300 -18.54 19.29 14.45
N LYS A 301 -17.60 18.56 15.02
CA LYS A 301 -17.74 17.91 16.35
C LYS A 301 -16.97 18.66 17.45
N SER A 302 -16.35 19.79 17.12
CA SER A 302 -15.59 20.64 18.06
C SER A 302 -16.47 21.66 18.78
#